data_3769290f4f75fcd2419b3cb58bd5b958
#
_entry.id   3769290f4f75fcd2419b3cb58bd5b958
#
_cell.length_a   1.000
_cell.length_b   1.000
_cell.length_c   1.000
_cell.angle_alpha   90.00
_cell.angle_beta   90.00
_cell.angle_gamma   90.00
#
_symmetry.space_group_name_H-M   'P 1'
#
loop_
_entity.id
_entity.type
_entity.pdbx_description
1 polymer ?
#
loop_
_entity_poly.entity_id
_entity_poly.type
_entity_poly.pdbx_seq_one_letter_code
_entity_poly.pdbx_strand_id
1 'polypeptide(L)'
;MLEFAWPWVLAALPLPVLARLLRPVAATSGALLRVPELGRFRVLAEAGGVARANRLRLTLGALAWVLLCLAAARPQWIGEPVEVPLTGRDLMLAVDLSESMRETDFILGGRPVDRLTATKAVARDFIGRRVGDRLGLILFGQQAYLHVPLTFDRQTVQALLDEAVIGLAGRQTAIGDALGLAVKRLREQEAEHKVLILLTDGQNTAGAIEPLRAAELAATAGLRVYTVGIGADTAVQRGFFGSVRINPSADLDEKTLKAIADQTGGRYFRARDTREFETIYAEIDQLEPVERGGEHFRPTQDLFFWPLGMAAGLFAVVLMLRGELRRRGGGMLMRNEAVAVGAGPSTGSGRTDRERVA
;
A
#
# COMPACT_ATOMS: atom_id res chain seq x y z
N MET A 1 12.11 -17.05 -0.99
CA MET A 1 13.15 -17.57 -0.07
C MET A 1 12.74 -17.34 1.36
N LEU A 2 13.13 -18.24 2.30
CA LEU A 2 12.82 -18.06 3.73
C LEU A 2 14.01 -17.40 4.42
N GLU A 3 13.77 -16.23 5.03
CA GLU A 3 14.81 -15.51 5.78
C GLU A 3 14.30 -15.14 7.18
N PHE A 4 15.24 -14.89 8.11
CA PHE A 4 14.93 -14.44 9.45
C PHE A 4 15.28 -12.96 9.57
N ALA A 5 14.28 -12.12 9.93
CA ALA A 5 14.52 -10.69 10.12
C ALA A 5 15.46 -10.40 11.31
N TRP A 6 15.41 -11.24 12.36
CA TRP A 6 16.21 -11.08 13.58
C TRP A 6 16.95 -12.38 13.97
N PRO A 7 17.91 -12.86 13.20
CA PRO A 7 18.58 -14.13 13.44
C PRO A 7 19.33 -14.18 14.79
N TRP A 8 19.76 -13.03 15.30
CA TRP A 8 20.45 -12.92 16.60
C TRP A 8 19.57 -13.34 17.80
N VAL A 9 18.25 -13.32 17.67
CA VAL A 9 17.33 -13.79 18.71
C VAL A 9 17.48 -15.28 18.99
N LEU A 10 17.95 -16.06 18.02
CA LEU A 10 18.23 -17.48 18.20
C LEU A 10 19.35 -17.75 19.24
N ALA A 11 20.18 -16.76 19.54
CA ALA A 11 21.15 -16.84 20.63
C ALA A 11 20.50 -16.97 22.03
N ALA A 12 19.19 -16.68 22.14
CA ALA A 12 18.42 -16.88 23.37
C ALA A 12 18.02 -18.35 23.61
N LEU A 13 18.19 -19.26 22.67
CA LEU A 13 17.85 -20.68 22.81
C LEU A 13 18.51 -21.37 24.05
N PRO A 14 19.79 -21.14 24.39
CA PRO A 14 20.42 -21.76 25.54
C PRO A 14 20.03 -21.13 26.90
N LEU A 15 19.32 -19.99 26.93
CA LEU A 15 18.97 -19.27 28.17
C LEU A 15 18.29 -20.13 29.24
N PRO A 16 17.31 -21.00 28.96
CA PRO A 16 16.70 -21.83 29.99
C PRO A 16 17.65 -22.84 30.62
N VAL A 17 18.60 -23.35 29.81
CA VAL A 17 19.64 -24.30 30.30
C VAL A 17 20.64 -23.55 31.17
N LEU A 18 21.11 -22.38 30.71
CA LEU A 18 22.00 -21.51 31.50
C LEU A 18 21.35 -21.06 32.82
N ALA A 19 20.09 -20.65 32.79
CA ALA A 19 19.33 -20.28 33.99
C ALA A 19 19.20 -21.44 34.98
N ARG A 20 19.14 -22.68 34.50
CA ARG A 20 19.07 -23.88 35.35
C ARG A 20 20.43 -24.24 35.97
N LEU A 21 21.50 -23.99 35.25
CA LEU A 21 22.89 -24.21 35.75
C LEU A 21 23.31 -23.16 36.79
N LEU A 22 22.82 -21.90 36.62
CA LEU A 22 23.17 -20.77 37.48
C LEU A 22 22.31 -20.69 38.77
N ARG A 23 21.13 -21.36 38.80
CA ARG A 23 20.30 -21.38 40.03
C ARG A 23 20.89 -22.41 41.00
N PRO A 24 21.45 -21.97 42.14
CA PRO A 24 21.71 -22.90 43.23
C PRO A 24 20.36 -23.53 43.63
N VAL A 25 20.30 -24.85 43.72
CA VAL A 25 19.20 -25.56 44.30
C VAL A 25 19.14 -25.12 45.75
N ALA A 26 18.38 -24.07 46.07
CA ALA A 26 18.08 -23.70 47.44
C ALA A 26 17.36 -24.95 48.03
N ALA A 27 18.03 -25.63 48.89
CA ALA A 27 17.40 -26.66 49.72
C ALA A 27 16.28 -25.92 50.47
N THR A 28 15.04 -26.14 50.03
CA THR A 28 13.86 -25.72 50.79
C THR A 28 13.97 -26.47 52.11
N SER A 29 14.45 -25.77 53.13
CA SER A 29 14.29 -26.15 54.54
C SER A 29 12.80 -26.02 54.86
N GLY A 30 12.00 -26.88 54.22
CA GLY A 30 10.63 -27.15 54.65
C GLY A 30 10.70 -27.82 56.01
N ALA A 31 9.91 -27.30 56.93
CA ALA A 31 9.77 -27.88 58.26
C ALA A 31 9.73 -29.41 58.18
N LEU A 32 10.72 -30.05 58.78
CA LEU A 32 10.83 -31.51 58.83
C LEU A 32 9.66 -32.04 59.66
N LEU A 33 8.54 -32.39 59.01
CA LEU A 33 7.52 -33.21 59.65
C LEU A 33 8.16 -34.58 59.87
N ARG A 34 8.46 -34.89 61.15
CA ARG A 34 8.87 -36.21 61.57
C ARG A 34 7.69 -37.17 61.44
N VAL A 35 7.61 -37.86 60.29
CA VAL A 35 6.63 -38.90 60.01
C VAL A 35 7.23 -40.23 60.41
N PRO A 36 6.63 -40.95 61.37
CA PRO A 36 7.17 -42.21 61.97
C PRO A 36 7.27 -43.39 60.98
N GLU A 37 6.55 -43.40 59.86
CA GLU A 37 6.52 -44.53 58.91
C GLU A 37 6.83 -44.03 57.46
N LEU A 38 8.08 -43.91 57.12
CA LEU A 38 8.54 -43.57 55.77
C LEU A 38 8.38 -44.68 54.72
N GLY A 39 8.15 -45.94 55.17
CA GLY A 39 8.05 -47.09 54.26
C GLY A 39 6.90 -47.04 53.26
N ARG A 40 5.71 -46.60 53.71
CA ARG A 40 4.52 -46.53 52.84
C ARG A 40 4.55 -45.36 51.86
N PHE A 41 5.27 -44.30 52.17
CA PHE A 41 5.41 -43.12 51.24
C PHE A 41 6.45 -43.35 50.15
N ARG A 42 7.46 -44.21 50.40
CA ARG A 42 8.45 -44.60 49.34
C ARG A 42 7.80 -45.40 48.21
N VAL A 43 6.83 -46.25 48.48
CA VAL A 43 6.14 -47.07 47.47
C VAL A 43 5.29 -46.18 46.54
N LEU A 44 4.73 -45.04 47.02
CA LEU A 44 4.00 -44.08 46.20
C LEU A 44 4.94 -43.15 45.38
N ALA A 45 6.16 -42.89 45.83
CA ALA A 45 7.15 -42.11 45.09
C ALA A 45 7.84 -42.94 43.98
N GLU A 46 7.91 -44.25 44.15
CA GLU A 46 8.45 -45.21 43.17
C GLU A 46 7.48 -45.54 42.02
N ALA A 47 6.18 -45.22 42.17
CA ALA A 47 5.29 -45.26 41.02
C ALA A 47 5.71 -44.19 40.02
N GLY A 48 6.54 -44.60 39.01
CA GLY A 48 7.22 -43.77 38.00
C GLY A 48 6.39 -42.73 37.23
N GLY A 49 5.15 -42.47 37.68
CA GLY A 49 4.23 -41.50 37.10
C GLY A 49 4.64 -40.03 37.31
N VAL A 50 5.16 -39.68 38.49
CA VAL A 50 5.54 -38.29 38.82
C VAL A 50 6.80 -37.86 38.04
N ALA A 51 7.78 -38.76 37.95
CA ALA A 51 9.02 -38.51 37.19
C ALA A 51 8.72 -38.42 35.68
N ARG A 52 7.81 -39.21 35.15
CA ARG A 52 7.40 -39.19 33.73
C ARG A 52 6.61 -37.93 33.42
N ALA A 53 5.67 -37.52 34.28
CA ALA A 53 4.93 -36.26 34.12
C ALA A 53 5.83 -35.03 34.18
N ASN A 54 6.86 -35.05 35.01
CA ASN A 54 7.82 -33.94 35.10
C ASN A 54 8.74 -33.85 33.87
N ARG A 55 9.16 -34.99 33.31
CA ARG A 55 9.91 -35.04 32.06
C ARG A 55 9.08 -34.51 30.89
N LEU A 56 7.82 -34.95 30.77
CA LEU A 56 6.90 -34.48 29.73
C LEU A 56 6.72 -32.96 29.75
N ARG A 57 6.58 -32.38 30.94
CA ARG A 57 6.46 -30.92 31.09
C ARG A 57 7.71 -30.18 30.70
N LEU A 58 8.87 -30.69 31.06
CA LEU A 58 10.16 -30.12 30.70
C LEU A 58 10.35 -30.16 29.19
N THR A 59 9.98 -31.25 28.53
CA THR A 59 10.08 -31.35 27.06
C THR A 59 9.08 -30.42 26.36
N LEU A 60 7.84 -30.34 26.80
CA LEU A 60 6.83 -29.42 26.26
C LEU A 60 7.23 -27.96 26.49
N GLY A 61 7.75 -27.63 27.68
CA GLY A 61 8.25 -26.27 27.97
C GLY A 61 9.47 -25.89 27.15
N ALA A 62 10.40 -26.83 26.94
CA ALA A 62 11.55 -26.59 26.05
C ALA A 62 11.11 -26.40 24.60
N LEU A 63 10.15 -27.20 24.12
CA LEU A 63 9.62 -27.04 22.76
C LEU A 63 8.89 -25.71 22.60
N ALA A 64 8.08 -25.30 23.58
CA ALA A 64 7.41 -24.00 23.59
C ALA A 64 8.44 -22.85 23.56
N TRP A 65 9.55 -22.96 24.28
CA TRP A 65 10.64 -21.97 24.24
C TRP A 65 11.31 -21.88 22.88
N VAL A 66 11.61 -23.01 22.24
CA VAL A 66 12.19 -23.05 20.87
C VAL A 66 11.26 -22.39 19.88
N LEU A 67 9.95 -22.71 19.93
CA LEU A 67 8.96 -22.11 19.06
C LEU A 67 8.80 -20.59 19.31
N LEU A 68 8.91 -20.16 20.56
CA LEU A 68 8.91 -18.73 20.91
C LEU A 68 10.12 -18.01 20.34
N CYS A 69 11.29 -18.58 20.44
CA CYS A 69 12.53 -18.03 19.84
C CYS A 69 12.44 -17.98 18.31
N LEU A 70 11.88 -19.02 17.67
CA LEU A 70 11.61 -19.04 16.24
C LEU A 70 10.60 -17.96 15.83
N ALA A 71 9.52 -17.76 16.59
CA ALA A 71 8.56 -16.69 16.35
C ALA A 71 9.21 -15.31 16.48
N ALA A 72 10.02 -15.11 17.52
CA ALA A 72 10.70 -13.86 17.79
C ALA A 72 11.81 -13.55 16.75
N ALA A 73 12.40 -14.56 16.12
CA ALA A 73 13.33 -14.40 15.01
C ALA A 73 12.65 -13.90 13.72
N ARG A 74 11.29 -13.77 13.70
CA ARG A 74 10.46 -13.31 12.60
C ARG A 74 10.83 -13.98 11.26
N PRO A 75 10.47 -15.26 11.06
CA PRO A 75 10.63 -15.89 9.75
C PRO A 75 9.76 -15.17 8.73
N GLN A 76 10.35 -14.77 7.61
CA GLN A 76 9.73 -14.06 6.51
C GLN A 76 9.90 -14.84 5.21
N TRP A 77 8.84 -14.90 4.44
CA TRP A 77 8.90 -15.40 3.07
C TRP A 77 9.14 -14.24 2.13
N ILE A 78 10.30 -14.21 1.48
CA ILE A 78 10.62 -13.21 0.46
C ILE A 78 10.08 -13.73 -0.87
N GLY A 79 9.12 -12.97 -1.44
CA GLY A 79 8.58 -13.22 -2.77
C GLY A 79 9.58 -12.97 -3.89
N GLU A 80 9.15 -13.18 -5.13
CA GLU A 80 9.91 -12.81 -6.31
C GLU A 80 10.05 -11.28 -6.38
N PRO A 81 11.20 -10.76 -6.86
CA PRO A 81 11.38 -9.33 -7.04
C PRO A 81 10.35 -8.83 -8.05
N VAL A 82 9.50 -7.91 -7.61
CA VAL A 82 8.60 -7.15 -8.48
C VAL A 82 9.33 -5.88 -8.84
N GLU A 83 9.60 -5.68 -10.12
CA GLU A 83 10.11 -4.41 -10.62
C GLU A 83 9.01 -3.37 -10.47
N VAL A 84 9.13 -2.51 -9.47
CA VAL A 84 8.31 -1.30 -9.37
C VAL A 84 9.06 -0.25 -10.18
N PRO A 85 8.51 0.24 -11.27
CA PRO A 85 9.11 1.33 -12.02
C PRO A 85 9.06 2.59 -11.14
N LEU A 86 10.16 2.90 -10.44
CA LEU A 86 10.25 4.06 -9.53
C LEU A 86 10.65 5.36 -10.24
N THR A 87 11.03 5.28 -11.50
CA THR A 87 11.40 6.44 -12.33
C THR A 87 10.43 6.58 -13.49
N GLY A 88 9.17 6.87 -13.15
CA GLY A 88 8.20 7.36 -14.11
C GLY A 88 8.47 8.84 -14.40
N ARG A 89 8.18 9.26 -15.64
CA ARG A 89 8.13 10.67 -16.00
C ARG A 89 6.95 11.35 -15.33
N ASP A 90 7.14 12.61 -15.01
CA ASP A 90 6.02 13.48 -14.66
C ASP A 90 5.44 14.07 -15.94
N LEU A 91 4.30 13.57 -16.33
CA LEU A 91 3.64 13.97 -17.56
C LEU A 91 2.33 14.68 -17.23
N MET A 92 2.22 15.94 -17.62
CA MET A 92 1.02 16.72 -17.44
C MET A 92 0.36 16.99 -18.79
N LEU A 93 -0.94 16.75 -18.88
CA LEU A 93 -1.77 17.10 -20.00
C LEU A 93 -2.46 18.42 -19.71
N ALA A 94 -2.35 19.41 -20.59
CA ALA A 94 -3.13 20.64 -20.55
C ALA A 94 -4.10 20.65 -21.73
N VAL A 95 -5.41 20.58 -21.43
CA VAL A 95 -6.46 20.46 -22.45
C VAL A 95 -7.30 21.72 -22.49
N ASP A 96 -7.41 22.29 -23.66
CA ASP A 96 -8.25 23.46 -23.95
C ASP A 96 -9.73 23.09 -23.93
N LEU A 97 -10.53 23.88 -23.21
CA LEU A 97 -11.98 23.76 -23.11
C LEU A 97 -12.70 25.02 -23.61
N SER A 98 -12.01 25.87 -24.35
CA SER A 98 -12.57 27.10 -24.94
C SER A 98 -13.69 26.79 -25.94
N GLU A 99 -14.43 27.80 -26.32
CA GLU A 99 -15.57 27.67 -27.23
C GLU A 99 -15.17 27.15 -28.61
N SER A 100 -13.95 27.44 -29.10
CA SER A 100 -13.42 26.97 -30.39
C SER A 100 -13.32 25.44 -30.48
N MET A 101 -13.14 24.74 -29.34
CA MET A 101 -13.13 23.28 -29.27
C MET A 101 -14.47 22.62 -29.62
N ARG A 102 -15.52 23.39 -29.82
CA ARG A 102 -16.86 22.95 -30.28
C ARG A 102 -16.92 22.67 -31.78
N GLU A 103 -15.95 23.15 -32.56
CA GLU A 103 -15.94 22.92 -34.01
C GLU A 103 -15.92 21.42 -34.33
N THR A 104 -16.82 21.03 -35.29
CA THR A 104 -17.05 19.62 -35.65
C THR A 104 -16.32 19.28 -36.95
N ASP A 105 -15.00 19.44 -36.96
CA ASP A 105 -14.13 19.24 -38.10
C ASP A 105 -13.32 17.92 -38.03
N PHE A 106 -13.53 17.11 -37.00
CA PHE A 106 -12.91 15.78 -36.84
C PHE A 106 -13.88 14.66 -37.17
N ILE A 107 -13.32 13.50 -37.58
CA ILE A 107 -14.08 12.28 -37.87
C ILE A 107 -13.62 11.17 -36.93
N LEU A 108 -14.53 10.65 -36.12
CA LEU A 108 -14.30 9.51 -35.23
C LEU A 108 -15.32 8.40 -35.55
N GLY A 109 -14.83 7.20 -35.90
CA GLY A 109 -15.69 6.08 -36.26
C GLY A 109 -16.64 6.38 -37.43
N GLY A 110 -16.22 7.23 -38.39
CA GLY A 110 -17.02 7.62 -39.56
C GLY A 110 -18.08 8.70 -39.27
N ARG A 111 -18.10 9.30 -38.08
CA ARG A 111 -19.03 10.36 -37.70
C ARG A 111 -18.27 11.65 -37.41
N PRO A 112 -18.80 12.82 -37.82
CA PRO A 112 -18.23 14.09 -37.42
C PRO A 112 -18.41 14.30 -35.92
N VAL A 113 -17.35 14.71 -35.23
CA VAL A 113 -17.31 15.00 -33.79
C VAL A 113 -16.65 16.35 -33.56
N ASP A 114 -16.91 16.95 -32.42
CA ASP A 114 -16.18 18.15 -31.99
C ASP A 114 -14.72 17.85 -31.61
N ARG A 115 -13.89 18.89 -31.62
CA ARG A 115 -12.45 18.78 -31.33
C ARG A 115 -12.16 18.23 -29.96
N LEU A 116 -12.96 18.60 -28.94
CA LEU A 116 -12.79 18.09 -27.58
C LEU A 116 -13.07 16.59 -27.51
N THR A 117 -14.13 16.12 -28.18
CA THR A 117 -14.47 14.67 -28.25
C THR A 117 -13.35 13.88 -28.93
N ALA A 118 -12.81 14.39 -30.05
CA ALA A 118 -11.66 13.78 -30.71
C ALA A 118 -10.42 13.74 -29.80
N THR A 119 -10.12 14.88 -29.14
CA THR A 119 -9.00 15.00 -28.20
C THR A 119 -9.12 14.02 -27.05
N LYS A 120 -10.30 13.89 -26.43
CA LYS A 120 -10.55 12.93 -25.35
C LYS A 120 -10.33 11.49 -25.78
N ALA A 121 -10.83 11.10 -26.95
CA ALA A 121 -10.68 9.74 -27.46
C ALA A 121 -9.21 9.35 -27.62
N VAL A 122 -8.41 10.21 -28.24
CA VAL A 122 -6.97 9.96 -28.47
C VAL A 122 -6.17 10.07 -27.18
N ALA A 123 -6.45 11.07 -26.33
CA ALA A 123 -5.77 11.25 -25.06
C ALA A 123 -6.05 10.08 -24.10
N ARG A 124 -7.27 9.52 -24.09
CA ARG A 124 -7.62 8.32 -23.31
C ARG A 124 -6.69 7.15 -23.68
N ASP A 125 -6.52 6.89 -24.95
CA ASP A 125 -5.66 5.83 -25.47
C ASP A 125 -4.19 6.04 -25.08
N PHE A 126 -3.72 7.28 -25.21
CA PHE A 126 -2.39 7.69 -24.77
C PHE A 126 -2.20 7.46 -23.26
N ILE A 127 -3.11 7.94 -22.41
CA ILE A 127 -3.07 7.74 -20.96
C ILE A 127 -3.06 6.24 -20.63
N GLY A 128 -3.86 5.44 -21.32
CA GLY A 128 -3.95 3.99 -21.11
C GLY A 128 -2.62 3.25 -21.29
N ARG A 129 -1.79 3.71 -22.24
CA ARG A 129 -0.47 3.11 -22.53
C ARG A 129 0.64 3.53 -21.57
N ARG A 130 0.43 4.54 -20.71
CA ARG A 130 1.44 5.11 -19.80
C ARG A 130 1.59 4.30 -18.51
N VAL A 131 2.21 3.13 -18.62
CA VAL A 131 2.53 2.30 -17.45
C VAL A 131 3.80 2.81 -16.79
N GLY A 132 3.71 3.22 -15.51
CA GLY A 132 4.86 3.70 -14.74
C GLY A 132 5.07 5.22 -14.75
N ASP A 133 4.38 6.00 -15.61
CA ASP A 133 4.40 7.46 -15.59
C ASP A 133 3.40 8.00 -14.54
N ARG A 134 3.74 9.13 -13.90
CA ARG A 134 2.76 9.92 -13.15
C ARG A 134 2.07 10.87 -14.11
N LEU A 135 0.77 10.83 -14.12
CA LEU A 135 -0.06 11.63 -15.02
C LEU A 135 -0.82 12.69 -14.24
N GLY A 136 -0.84 13.92 -14.75
CA GLY A 136 -1.66 15.01 -14.23
C GLY A 136 -2.50 15.62 -15.34
N LEU A 137 -3.58 16.31 -14.99
CA LEU A 137 -4.48 16.95 -15.92
C LEU A 137 -4.74 18.41 -15.52
N ILE A 138 -4.45 19.32 -16.42
CA ILE A 138 -4.84 20.73 -16.36
C ILE A 138 -5.93 20.92 -17.40
N LEU A 139 -7.04 21.51 -17.00
CA LEU A 139 -8.08 21.97 -17.89
C LEU A 139 -8.01 23.50 -17.94
N PHE A 140 -8.06 24.07 -19.13
CA PHE A 140 -7.99 25.52 -19.27
C PHE A 140 -8.96 26.06 -20.33
N GLY A 141 -9.29 27.29 -20.18
CA GLY A 141 -10.11 28.14 -21.02
C GLY A 141 -9.74 29.56 -20.65
N GLN A 142 -10.68 30.37 -20.19
CA GLN A 142 -10.41 31.71 -19.67
C GLN A 142 -9.51 31.69 -18.42
N GLN A 143 -9.52 30.59 -17.67
CA GLN A 143 -8.65 30.33 -16.53
C GLN A 143 -8.11 28.92 -16.62
N ALA A 144 -6.98 28.63 -15.94
CA ALA A 144 -6.40 27.31 -15.88
C ALA A 144 -6.63 26.67 -14.50
N TYR A 145 -7.04 25.42 -14.49
CA TYR A 145 -7.32 24.65 -13.28
C TYR A 145 -6.55 23.34 -13.27
N LEU A 146 -5.92 23.01 -12.14
CA LEU A 146 -5.40 21.66 -11.92
C LEU A 146 -6.60 20.75 -11.61
N HIS A 147 -6.98 19.93 -12.58
CA HIS A 147 -8.11 19.02 -12.45
C HIS A 147 -7.71 17.71 -11.79
N VAL A 148 -6.53 17.17 -12.18
CA VAL A 148 -5.95 15.98 -11.57
C VAL A 148 -4.49 16.28 -11.21
N PRO A 149 -4.08 16.13 -9.93
CA PRO A 149 -2.67 16.19 -9.56
C PRO A 149 -1.94 14.96 -10.11
N LEU A 150 -0.59 15.00 -10.14
CA LEU A 150 0.22 13.88 -10.61
C LEU A 150 -0.11 12.61 -9.83
N THR A 151 -0.52 11.56 -10.54
CA THR A 151 -0.91 10.26 -9.99
C THR A 151 -0.51 9.13 -10.93
N PHE A 152 -0.27 7.94 -10.38
CA PHE A 152 -0.12 6.70 -11.16
C PHE A 152 -1.46 6.08 -11.59
N ASP A 153 -2.57 6.58 -11.05
CA ASP A 153 -3.91 6.09 -11.35
C ASP A 153 -4.42 6.64 -12.69
N ARG A 154 -4.09 5.92 -13.74
CA ARG A 154 -4.50 6.25 -15.12
C ARG A 154 -6.02 6.20 -15.31
N GLN A 155 -6.71 5.31 -14.59
CA GLN A 155 -8.16 5.16 -14.74
C GLN A 155 -8.89 6.40 -14.21
N THR A 156 -8.45 6.92 -13.07
CA THR A 156 -8.97 8.18 -12.53
C THR A 156 -8.70 9.35 -13.47
N VAL A 157 -7.49 9.44 -14.07
CA VAL A 157 -7.17 10.52 -15.03
C VAL A 157 -8.08 10.42 -16.26
N GLN A 158 -8.30 9.22 -16.82
CA GLN A 158 -9.21 9.01 -17.95
C GLN A 158 -10.65 9.39 -17.62
N ALA A 159 -11.16 8.95 -16.47
CA ALA A 159 -12.53 9.22 -16.05
C ALA A 159 -12.78 10.74 -15.91
N LEU A 160 -11.85 11.45 -15.25
CA LEU A 160 -11.95 12.90 -15.06
C LEU A 160 -11.73 13.69 -16.36
N LEU A 161 -10.93 13.20 -17.30
CA LEU A 161 -10.84 13.77 -18.63
C LEU A 161 -12.17 13.63 -19.40
N ASP A 162 -12.84 12.50 -19.26
CA ASP A 162 -14.13 12.27 -19.91
C ASP A 162 -15.25 13.17 -19.39
N GLU A 163 -15.18 13.58 -18.12
CA GLU A 163 -16.14 14.52 -17.51
C GLU A 163 -15.93 15.98 -17.96
N ALA A 164 -14.76 16.31 -18.55
CA ALA A 164 -14.48 17.66 -19.03
C ALA A 164 -15.49 18.09 -20.10
N VAL A 165 -16.01 19.29 -20.01
CA VAL A 165 -16.98 19.85 -20.98
C VAL A 165 -16.54 21.21 -21.46
N ILE A 166 -16.87 21.53 -22.71
CA ILE A 166 -16.58 22.84 -23.33
C ILE A 166 -17.19 23.95 -22.48
N GLY A 167 -16.39 24.97 -22.22
CA GLY A 167 -16.80 26.14 -21.45
C GLY A 167 -16.71 25.98 -19.93
N LEU A 168 -16.32 24.80 -19.40
CA LEU A 168 -16.12 24.58 -17.97
C LEU A 168 -15.09 25.57 -17.36
N ALA A 169 -14.05 25.88 -18.12
CA ALA A 169 -12.99 26.81 -17.72
C ALA A 169 -13.15 28.22 -18.34
N GLY A 170 -14.34 28.53 -18.88
CA GLY A 170 -14.62 29.75 -19.62
C GLY A 170 -14.52 29.58 -21.13
N ARG A 171 -14.88 30.63 -21.89
CA ARG A 171 -14.96 30.53 -23.36
C ARG A 171 -13.72 30.96 -24.11
N GLN A 172 -12.87 31.73 -23.46
CA GLN A 172 -11.60 32.23 -24.00
C GLN A 172 -10.45 31.23 -23.74
N THR A 173 -9.26 31.52 -24.24
CA THR A 173 -8.11 30.60 -24.18
C THR A 173 -6.94 31.30 -23.49
N ALA A 174 -6.54 30.81 -22.30
CA ALA A 174 -5.43 31.32 -21.47
C ALA A 174 -4.25 30.35 -21.49
N ILE A 175 -3.52 30.29 -22.61
CA ILE A 175 -2.34 29.40 -22.79
C ILE A 175 -1.25 29.71 -21.78
N GLY A 176 -0.95 31.00 -21.56
CA GLY A 176 0.11 31.41 -20.64
C GLY A 176 -0.18 31.00 -19.19
N ASP A 177 -1.43 31.09 -18.75
CA ASP A 177 -1.83 30.68 -17.40
C ASP A 177 -1.77 29.15 -17.23
N ALA A 178 -2.13 28.38 -18.27
CA ALA A 178 -2.01 26.92 -18.27
C ALA A 178 -0.54 26.47 -18.14
N LEU A 179 0.37 27.10 -18.90
CA LEU A 179 1.81 26.89 -18.79
C LEU A 179 2.34 27.28 -17.40
N GLY A 180 1.96 28.45 -16.89
CA GLY A 180 2.36 28.95 -15.58
C GLY A 180 1.92 28.01 -14.46
N LEU A 181 0.70 27.46 -14.55
CA LEU A 181 0.19 26.48 -13.60
C LEU A 181 0.97 25.17 -13.67
N ALA A 182 1.28 24.67 -14.89
CA ALA A 182 2.10 23.49 -15.07
C ALA A 182 3.48 23.66 -14.46
N VAL A 183 4.16 24.79 -14.74
CA VAL A 183 5.46 25.14 -14.14
C VAL A 183 5.37 25.10 -12.61
N LYS A 184 4.36 25.76 -12.03
CA LYS A 184 4.17 25.79 -10.58
C LYS A 184 4.06 24.40 -9.98
N ARG A 185 3.34 23.48 -10.63
CA ARG A 185 3.08 22.13 -10.12
C ARG A 185 4.25 21.18 -10.34
N LEU A 186 4.94 21.29 -11.46
CA LEU A 186 6.05 20.41 -11.82
C LEU A 186 7.39 20.86 -11.23
N ARG A 187 7.57 22.15 -10.93
CA ARG A 187 8.82 22.65 -10.33
C ARG A 187 9.09 22.02 -8.95
N GLU A 188 8.04 21.76 -8.17
CA GLU A 188 8.13 21.19 -6.82
C GLU A 188 8.39 19.67 -6.82
N GLN A 189 8.39 19.03 -8.00
CA GLN A 189 8.61 17.59 -8.12
C GLN A 189 10.09 17.27 -8.31
N GLU A 190 10.54 16.15 -7.77
CA GLU A 190 11.93 15.67 -7.86
C GLU A 190 12.21 14.87 -9.15
N ALA A 191 11.20 14.66 -10.01
CA ALA A 191 11.38 13.89 -11.24
C ALA A 191 12.42 14.52 -12.15
N GLU A 192 13.29 13.69 -12.74
CA GLU A 192 14.32 14.10 -13.67
C GLU A 192 13.73 14.53 -15.02
N HIS A 193 12.65 13.85 -15.45
CA HIS A 193 11.94 14.15 -16.69
C HIS A 193 10.56 14.72 -16.42
N LYS A 194 10.38 16.01 -16.75
CA LYS A 194 9.12 16.74 -16.60
C LYS A 194 8.61 17.13 -17.97
N VAL A 195 7.44 16.65 -18.33
CA VAL A 195 6.85 16.86 -19.66
C VAL A 195 5.46 17.47 -19.53
N LEU A 196 5.17 18.47 -20.34
CA LEU A 196 3.83 19.02 -20.54
C LEU A 196 3.41 18.80 -21.98
N ILE A 197 2.21 18.28 -22.20
CA ILE A 197 1.56 18.24 -23.51
C ILE A 197 0.42 19.25 -23.49
N LEU A 198 0.59 20.33 -24.25
CA LEU A 198 -0.40 21.39 -24.38
C LEU A 198 -1.24 21.18 -25.65
N LEU A 199 -2.53 21.01 -25.47
CA LEU A 199 -3.54 20.72 -26.50
C LEU A 199 -4.45 21.92 -26.65
N THR A 200 -4.40 22.61 -27.78
CA THR A 200 -5.23 23.80 -28.07
C THR A 200 -5.53 23.94 -29.55
N ASP A 201 -6.61 24.60 -29.89
CA ASP A 201 -7.03 24.87 -31.26
C ASP A 201 -7.06 26.37 -31.61
N GLY A 202 -6.64 27.23 -30.67
CA GLY A 202 -6.75 28.67 -30.82
C GLY A 202 -5.50 29.46 -30.50
N GLN A 203 -5.66 30.77 -30.48
CA GLN A 203 -4.68 31.75 -30.04
C GLN A 203 -4.94 32.12 -28.56
N ASN A 204 -3.92 32.67 -27.90
CA ASN A 204 -4.10 33.18 -26.53
C ASN A 204 -4.98 34.42 -26.53
N THR A 205 -6.16 34.36 -25.94
CA THR A 205 -7.15 35.45 -25.89
C THR A 205 -7.46 35.94 -24.48
N ALA A 206 -6.95 35.24 -23.47
CA ALA A 206 -7.15 35.56 -22.05
C ALA A 206 -5.92 35.17 -21.21
N GLY A 207 -6.02 35.36 -19.91
CA GLY A 207 -4.95 35.01 -18.94
C GLY A 207 -4.15 36.23 -18.50
N ALA A 208 -3.48 36.08 -17.37
CA ALA A 208 -2.62 37.12 -16.79
C ALA A 208 -1.16 37.01 -17.27
N ILE A 209 -0.73 35.82 -17.75
CA ILE A 209 0.64 35.52 -18.14
C ILE A 209 0.72 35.43 -19.68
N GLU A 210 1.66 36.15 -20.27
CA GLU A 210 1.95 36.01 -21.70
C GLU A 210 2.55 34.62 -22.01
N PRO A 211 2.09 33.91 -23.06
CA PRO A 211 2.53 32.54 -23.38
C PRO A 211 4.05 32.37 -23.50
N LEU A 212 4.73 33.29 -24.20
CA LEU A 212 6.20 33.22 -24.36
C LEU A 212 6.95 33.45 -23.04
N ARG A 213 6.41 34.30 -22.17
CA ARG A 213 6.97 34.52 -20.85
C ARG A 213 6.78 33.27 -19.94
N ALA A 214 5.64 32.61 -20.06
CA ALA A 214 5.41 31.34 -19.37
C ALA A 214 6.33 30.22 -19.90
N ALA A 215 6.66 30.23 -21.22
CA ALA A 215 7.61 29.29 -21.81
C ALA A 215 9.04 29.52 -21.30
N GLU A 216 9.50 30.76 -21.13
CA GLU A 216 10.78 31.07 -20.48
C GLU A 216 10.86 30.48 -19.05
N LEU A 217 9.80 30.65 -18.27
CA LEU A 217 9.71 30.06 -16.92
C LEU A 217 9.72 28.54 -16.96
N ALA A 218 9.05 27.93 -17.95
CA ALA A 218 9.03 26.49 -18.16
C ALA A 218 10.44 25.95 -18.49
N ALA A 219 11.14 26.60 -19.42
CA ALA A 219 12.52 26.26 -19.78
C ALA A 219 13.47 26.36 -18.56
N THR A 220 13.36 27.44 -17.77
CA THR A 220 14.16 27.61 -16.54
C THR A 220 13.87 26.54 -15.49
N ALA A 221 12.64 26.04 -15.44
CA ALA A 221 12.24 24.96 -14.54
C ALA A 221 12.59 23.55 -15.06
N GLY A 222 13.22 23.43 -16.23
CA GLY A 222 13.53 22.15 -16.86
C GLY A 222 12.30 21.40 -17.37
N LEU A 223 11.18 22.11 -17.59
CA LEU A 223 9.94 21.55 -18.12
C LEU A 223 9.98 21.55 -19.65
N ARG A 224 9.89 20.37 -20.26
CA ARG A 224 9.78 20.22 -21.72
C ARG A 224 8.31 20.29 -22.14
N VAL A 225 8.00 21.17 -23.08
CA VAL A 225 6.62 21.41 -23.53
C VAL A 225 6.44 20.96 -24.97
N TYR A 226 5.58 19.97 -25.16
CA TYR A 226 5.06 19.56 -26.46
C TYR A 226 3.75 20.31 -26.73
N THR A 227 3.68 21.04 -27.83
CA THR A 227 2.48 21.78 -28.20
C THR A 227 1.80 21.09 -29.38
N VAL A 228 0.49 20.85 -29.26
CA VAL A 228 -0.32 20.21 -30.28
C VAL A 228 -1.43 21.18 -30.71
N GLY A 229 -1.32 21.71 -31.90
CA GLY A 229 -2.35 22.51 -32.54
C GLY A 229 -3.43 21.62 -33.16
N ILE A 230 -4.67 21.76 -32.72
CA ILE A 230 -5.80 20.92 -33.12
C ILE A 230 -6.64 21.64 -34.15
N GLY A 231 -7.10 20.93 -35.20
CA GLY A 231 -8.09 21.44 -36.17
C GLY A 231 -7.74 21.12 -37.62
N ALA A 232 -8.76 20.88 -38.43
CA ALA A 232 -8.63 20.60 -39.85
C ALA A 232 -8.24 21.84 -40.67
N ASP A 233 -7.50 21.64 -41.74
CA ASP A 233 -7.15 22.75 -42.65
C ASP A 233 -8.33 23.17 -43.49
N THR A 234 -9.26 22.26 -43.78
CA THR A 234 -10.45 22.54 -44.61
C THR A 234 -11.67 21.82 -44.06
N ALA A 235 -12.74 22.57 -43.87
CA ALA A 235 -14.07 22.02 -43.57
C ALA A 235 -15.07 22.46 -44.63
N VAL A 236 -16.06 21.60 -44.91
CA VAL A 236 -17.15 21.93 -45.86
C VAL A 236 -18.35 22.35 -45.04
N GLN A 237 -18.63 23.63 -44.99
CA GLN A 237 -19.79 24.17 -44.36
C GLN A 237 -20.95 24.17 -45.40
N ARG A 238 -22.02 23.44 -45.10
CA ARG A 238 -23.24 23.44 -45.92
C ARG A 238 -24.11 24.60 -45.50
N GLY A 239 -24.20 25.62 -46.35
CA GLY A 239 -25.15 26.72 -46.18
C GLY A 239 -26.38 26.58 -47.06
N PHE A 240 -27.34 27.49 -46.91
CA PHE A 240 -28.60 27.49 -47.67
C PHE A 240 -28.43 27.65 -49.19
N PHE A 241 -27.31 28.26 -49.61
CA PHE A 241 -26.96 28.52 -51.04
C PHE A 241 -25.87 27.65 -51.60
N GLY A 242 -25.52 26.54 -50.91
CA GLY A 242 -24.48 25.61 -51.36
C GLY A 242 -23.44 25.29 -50.31
N SER A 243 -22.38 24.54 -50.69
CA SER A 243 -21.29 24.19 -49.80
C SER A 243 -20.09 25.16 -50.02
N VAL A 244 -19.61 25.76 -48.95
CA VAL A 244 -18.44 26.63 -48.96
C VAL A 244 -17.31 25.91 -48.21
N ARG A 245 -16.09 25.91 -48.78
CA ARG A 245 -14.90 25.46 -48.06
C ARG A 245 -14.39 26.61 -47.21
N ILE A 246 -14.27 26.33 -45.93
CA ILE A 246 -13.73 27.26 -44.95
C ILE A 246 -12.47 26.62 -44.31
N ASN A 247 -11.58 27.46 -43.81
CA ASN A 247 -10.51 27.00 -42.92
C ASN A 247 -10.95 27.16 -41.48
N PRO A 248 -11.36 26.10 -40.79
CA PRO A 248 -11.86 26.20 -39.40
C PRO A 248 -10.72 26.50 -38.41
N SER A 249 -9.47 26.39 -38.82
CA SER A 249 -8.30 26.62 -37.96
C SER A 249 -7.58 27.93 -38.29
N ALA A 250 -8.28 28.90 -38.87
CA ALA A 250 -7.72 30.21 -39.21
C ALA A 250 -7.19 30.97 -37.96
N ASP A 251 -7.78 30.71 -36.80
CA ASP A 251 -7.43 31.38 -35.55
C ASP A 251 -6.30 30.68 -34.76
N LEU A 252 -5.77 29.56 -35.27
CA LEU A 252 -4.68 28.83 -34.59
C LEU A 252 -3.35 29.60 -34.76
N ASP A 253 -2.76 30.03 -33.64
CA ASP A 253 -1.46 30.70 -33.63
C ASP A 253 -0.30 29.68 -33.57
N GLU A 254 -0.02 29.05 -34.70
CA GLU A 254 1.10 28.11 -34.83
C GLU A 254 2.47 28.73 -34.51
N LYS A 255 2.62 30.05 -34.71
CA LYS A 255 3.91 30.73 -34.45
C LYS A 255 4.23 30.72 -32.96
N THR A 256 3.26 31.10 -32.15
CA THR A 256 3.41 31.09 -30.68
C THR A 256 3.59 29.69 -30.17
N LEU A 257 2.82 28.69 -30.66
CA LEU A 257 2.96 27.31 -30.24
C LEU A 257 4.32 26.70 -30.58
N LYS A 258 4.86 26.98 -31.79
CA LYS A 258 6.22 26.60 -32.19
C LYS A 258 7.27 27.25 -31.30
N ALA A 259 7.16 28.56 -31.04
CA ALA A 259 8.09 29.27 -30.17
C ALA A 259 8.11 28.74 -28.75
N ILE A 260 6.95 28.38 -28.17
CA ILE A 260 6.85 27.74 -26.85
C ILE A 260 7.60 26.40 -26.84
N ALA A 261 7.34 25.53 -27.82
CA ALA A 261 7.98 24.23 -27.92
C ALA A 261 9.51 24.37 -28.09
N ASP A 262 9.97 25.23 -29.01
CA ASP A 262 11.40 25.45 -29.30
C ASP A 262 12.15 25.99 -28.06
N GLN A 263 11.57 26.94 -27.31
CA GLN A 263 12.17 27.51 -26.11
C GLN A 263 12.34 26.52 -24.99
N THR A 264 11.44 25.50 -24.90
CA THR A 264 11.44 24.51 -23.84
C THR A 264 12.10 23.18 -24.20
N GLY A 265 12.68 23.10 -25.43
CA GLY A 265 13.31 21.89 -25.94
C GLY A 265 12.34 20.78 -26.30
N GLY A 266 11.05 21.11 -26.44
CA GLY A 266 10.01 20.22 -26.94
C GLY A 266 9.83 20.32 -28.46
N ARG A 267 8.63 20.00 -28.94
CA ARG A 267 8.28 20.01 -30.35
C ARG A 267 6.83 20.42 -30.58
N TYR A 268 6.58 21.18 -31.66
CA TYR A 268 5.23 21.49 -32.13
C TYR A 268 4.72 20.39 -33.06
N PHE A 269 3.48 20.04 -32.91
CA PHE A 269 2.74 19.11 -33.76
C PHE A 269 1.43 19.75 -34.25
N ARG A 270 0.97 19.32 -35.40
CA ARG A 270 -0.32 19.71 -35.96
C ARG A 270 -1.18 18.50 -36.12
N ALA A 271 -2.33 18.47 -35.45
CA ALA A 271 -3.33 17.41 -35.54
C ALA A 271 -4.50 17.89 -36.42
N ARG A 272 -4.53 17.44 -37.67
CA ARG A 272 -5.59 17.77 -38.64
C ARG A 272 -6.72 16.76 -38.65
N ASP A 273 -6.39 15.53 -38.27
CA ASP A 273 -7.34 14.42 -38.13
C ASP A 273 -6.96 13.50 -36.96
N THR A 274 -7.82 12.53 -36.69
CA THR A 274 -7.62 11.60 -35.56
C THR A 274 -6.38 10.71 -35.74
N ARG A 275 -5.99 10.36 -36.98
CA ARG A 275 -4.80 9.52 -37.26
C ARG A 275 -3.51 10.27 -37.03
N GLU A 276 -3.44 11.52 -37.50
CA GLU A 276 -2.28 12.39 -37.22
C GLU A 276 -2.12 12.56 -35.70
N PHE A 277 -3.22 12.73 -34.97
CA PHE A 277 -3.22 12.86 -33.54
C PHE A 277 -2.65 11.62 -32.83
N GLU A 278 -3.05 10.41 -33.25
CA GLU A 278 -2.50 9.15 -32.75
C GLU A 278 -0.99 9.04 -33.04
N THR A 279 -0.57 9.43 -34.24
CA THR A 279 0.83 9.40 -34.66
C THR A 279 1.69 10.36 -33.82
N ILE A 280 1.17 11.55 -33.50
CA ILE A 280 1.83 12.55 -32.65
C ILE A 280 2.15 11.96 -31.28
N TYR A 281 1.18 11.30 -30.63
CA TYR A 281 1.42 10.68 -29.35
C TYR A 281 2.42 9.51 -29.40
N ALA A 282 2.43 8.73 -30.48
CA ALA A 282 3.44 7.70 -30.70
C ALA A 282 4.85 8.29 -30.88
N GLU A 283 4.97 9.46 -31.54
CA GLU A 283 6.24 10.17 -31.69
C GLU A 283 6.72 10.75 -30.35
N ILE A 284 5.83 11.33 -29.53
CA ILE A 284 6.15 11.78 -28.17
C ILE A 284 6.66 10.60 -27.31
N ASP A 285 6.10 9.39 -27.49
CA ASP A 285 6.58 8.19 -26.83
C ASP A 285 8.03 7.82 -27.17
N GLN A 286 8.43 8.05 -28.42
CA GLN A 286 9.79 7.79 -28.87
C GLN A 286 10.78 8.89 -28.43
N LEU A 287 10.33 10.15 -28.37
CA LEU A 287 11.14 11.29 -27.94
C LEU A 287 11.43 11.26 -26.43
N GLU A 288 10.55 10.68 -25.67
CA GLU A 288 10.63 10.56 -24.20
C GLU A 288 10.66 9.08 -23.79
N PRO A 289 11.78 8.35 -24.02
CA PRO A 289 11.88 6.95 -23.61
C PRO A 289 11.86 6.83 -22.09
N VAL A 290 11.18 5.81 -21.58
CA VAL A 290 11.21 5.47 -20.14
C VAL A 290 12.50 4.73 -19.85
N GLU A 291 13.41 5.34 -19.12
CA GLU A 291 14.51 4.58 -18.52
C GLU A 291 13.94 3.70 -17.39
N ARG A 292 13.93 2.41 -17.62
CA ARG A 292 13.50 1.42 -16.63
C ARG A 292 14.56 1.19 -15.56
N GLY A 293 14.76 2.17 -14.70
CA GLY A 293 15.51 2.00 -13.47
C GLY A 293 14.58 1.36 -12.43
N GLY A 294 14.44 0.04 -12.43
CA GLY A 294 13.59 -0.64 -11.46
C GLY A 294 14.30 -0.77 -10.11
N GLU A 295 13.80 -0.16 -9.06
CA GLU A 295 14.04 -0.67 -7.72
C GLU A 295 13.30 -2.00 -7.58
N HIS A 296 14.06 -3.06 -7.27
CA HIS A 296 13.50 -4.37 -7.04
C HIS A 296 12.86 -4.40 -5.64
N PHE A 297 11.56 -4.16 -5.58
CA PHE A 297 10.79 -4.38 -4.36
C PHE A 297 10.51 -5.87 -4.19
N ARG A 298 10.97 -6.46 -3.08
CA ARG A 298 10.66 -7.85 -2.72
C ARG A 298 9.55 -7.84 -1.67
N PRO A 299 8.33 -8.24 -2.02
CA PRO A 299 7.27 -8.33 -1.04
C PRO A 299 7.63 -9.38 0.01
N THR A 300 7.62 -8.99 1.29
CA THR A 300 7.89 -9.87 2.41
C THR A 300 6.59 -10.25 3.11
N GLN A 301 6.37 -11.55 3.34
CA GLN A 301 5.26 -12.06 4.14
C GLN A 301 5.79 -12.58 5.46
N ASP A 302 5.31 -12.03 6.56
CA ASP A 302 5.65 -12.47 7.90
C ASP A 302 4.97 -13.81 8.23
N LEU A 303 5.74 -14.78 8.72
CA LEU A 303 5.24 -16.12 9.11
C LEU A 303 5.32 -16.37 10.62
N PHE A 304 5.66 -15.36 11.42
CA PHE A 304 5.88 -15.50 12.87
C PHE A 304 4.66 -15.96 13.66
N PHE A 305 3.45 -15.72 13.14
CA PHE A 305 2.20 -16.07 13.83
C PHE A 305 1.99 -17.60 13.95
N TRP A 306 2.53 -18.41 13.05
CA TRP A 306 2.45 -19.86 13.12
C TRP A 306 3.24 -20.44 14.30
N PRO A 307 4.57 -20.20 14.43
CA PRO A 307 5.31 -20.69 15.57
C PRO A 307 4.86 -20.04 16.88
N LEU A 308 4.38 -18.79 16.87
CA LEU A 308 3.82 -18.11 18.04
C LEU A 308 2.53 -18.80 18.53
N GLY A 309 1.61 -19.12 17.63
CA GLY A 309 0.37 -19.85 17.97
C GLY A 309 0.63 -21.22 18.56
N MET A 310 1.58 -21.97 17.95
CA MET A 310 2.02 -23.27 18.48
C MET A 310 2.67 -23.15 19.87
N ALA A 311 3.53 -22.15 20.09
CA ALA A 311 4.15 -21.89 21.39
C ALA A 311 3.10 -21.58 22.46
N ALA A 312 2.12 -20.72 22.15
CA ALA A 312 1.02 -20.37 23.07
C ALA A 312 0.15 -21.58 23.41
N GLY A 313 -0.18 -22.42 22.42
CA GLY A 313 -0.93 -23.65 22.61
C GLY A 313 -0.21 -24.64 23.53
N LEU A 314 1.09 -24.86 23.30
CA LEU A 314 1.91 -25.74 24.17
C LEU A 314 2.01 -25.18 25.60
N PHE A 315 2.15 -23.86 25.74
CA PHE A 315 2.19 -23.23 27.05
C PHE A 315 0.87 -23.41 27.82
N ALA A 316 -0.27 -23.27 27.15
CA ALA A 316 -1.59 -23.53 27.73
C ALA A 316 -1.72 -24.98 28.19
N VAL A 317 -1.26 -25.96 27.40
CA VAL A 317 -1.22 -27.38 27.78
C VAL A 317 -0.36 -27.60 29.02
N VAL A 318 0.83 -27.00 29.09
CA VAL A 318 1.70 -27.10 30.26
C VAL A 318 1.04 -26.53 31.52
N LEU A 319 0.30 -25.42 31.39
CA LEU A 319 -0.46 -24.82 32.51
C LEU A 319 -1.61 -25.71 32.94
N MET A 320 -2.37 -26.31 32.04
CA MET A 320 -3.45 -27.26 32.35
C MET A 320 -2.92 -28.49 33.11
N LEU A 321 -1.82 -29.06 32.63
CA LEU A 321 -1.14 -30.17 33.31
C LEU A 321 -0.62 -29.80 34.72
N ARG A 322 -0.29 -28.54 34.97
CA ARG A 322 0.03 -28.02 36.31
C ARG A 322 -1.19 -27.90 37.20
N GLY A 323 -2.32 -27.47 36.68
CA GLY A 323 -3.58 -27.29 37.43
C GLY A 323 -4.18 -28.61 37.90
N GLU A 324 -4.17 -29.64 37.05
CA GLU A 324 -4.70 -30.98 37.40
C GLU A 324 -3.94 -31.65 38.55
N LEU A 325 -2.62 -31.50 38.60
CA LEU A 325 -1.84 -32.08 39.69
C LEU A 325 -2.00 -31.32 41.03
N ARG A 326 -2.25 -30.03 40.99
CA ARG A 326 -2.61 -29.24 42.17
C ARG A 326 -3.99 -29.68 42.74
N ARG A 327 -4.96 -29.97 41.87
CA ARG A 327 -6.27 -30.49 42.25
C ARG A 327 -6.20 -31.92 42.80
N ARG A 328 -5.39 -32.80 42.20
CA ARG A 328 -5.18 -34.18 42.70
C ARG A 328 -4.41 -34.22 44.02
N GLY A 329 -3.42 -33.36 44.23
CA GLY A 329 -2.69 -33.24 45.50
C GLY A 329 -3.51 -32.65 46.63
N GLY A 330 -4.38 -31.64 46.36
CA GLY A 330 -5.27 -31.01 47.34
C GLY A 330 -6.43 -31.91 47.76
N GLY A 331 -7.00 -32.69 46.82
CA GLY A 331 -8.08 -33.63 47.09
C GLY A 331 -7.66 -34.82 47.97
N MET A 332 -6.37 -35.21 47.90
CA MET A 332 -5.85 -36.31 48.70
C MET A 332 -5.59 -35.92 50.17
N LEU A 333 -5.27 -34.63 50.43
CA LEU A 333 -5.12 -34.07 51.78
C LEU A 333 -6.47 -33.92 52.49
N MET A 334 -7.52 -33.49 51.81
CA MET A 334 -8.86 -33.34 52.41
C MET A 334 -9.56 -34.70 52.67
N ARG A 335 -9.25 -35.71 51.85
CA ARG A 335 -9.83 -37.05 52.03
C ARG A 335 -9.19 -37.80 53.22
N ASN A 336 -7.94 -37.51 53.57
CA ASN A 336 -7.30 -38.08 54.76
C ASN A 336 -7.76 -37.41 56.07
N GLU A 337 -8.15 -36.14 56.10
CA GLU A 337 -8.72 -35.51 57.27
C GLU A 337 -10.15 -36.02 57.57
N ALA A 338 -10.95 -36.31 56.56
CA ALA A 338 -12.32 -36.89 56.77
C ALA A 338 -12.28 -38.29 57.30
N VAL A 339 -11.21 -39.10 57.07
CA VAL A 339 -11.03 -40.45 57.61
C VAL A 339 -10.51 -40.43 59.04
N ALA A 340 -9.78 -39.42 59.48
CA ALA A 340 -9.22 -39.29 60.83
C ALA A 340 -10.23 -38.77 61.84
N VAL A 341 -11.31 -38.10 61.46
CA VAL A 341 -12.35 -37.59 62.35
C VAL A 341 -13.46 -38.66 62.66
N GLY A 342 -13.51 -39.76 61.88
CA GLY A 342 -14.50 -40.83 61.99
C GLY A 342 -14.20 -41.97 63.01
N ALA A 343 -13.01 -41.97 63.65
CA ALA A 343 -12.63 -43.01 64.61
C ALA A 343 -12.57 -42.46 66.03
N GLY A 344 -13.74 -42.16 66.62
CA GLY A 344 -13.87 -41.92 68.05
C GLY A 344 -14.14 -43.25 68.75
N PRO A 345 -13.56 -43.49 69.95
CA PRO A 345 -13.67 -44.78 70.63
C PRO A 345 -15.02 -44.98 71.27
N SER A 346 -15.65 -46.12 70.97
CA SER A 346 -16.77 -46.70 71.75
C SER A 346 -16.25 -47.19 73.08
N THR A 347 -16.61 -46.55 74.15
CA THR A 347 -16.49 -47.13 75.51
C THR A 347 -17.83 -47.59 75.99
N GLY A 348 -17.83 -48.87 76.31
CA GLY A 348 -18.98 -49.60 76.80
C GLY A 348 -19.34 -49.37 78.27
N SER A 349 -20.53 -49.80 78.53
CA SER A 349 -21.26 -49.94 79.75
C SER A 349 -20.46 -50.35 80.97
N GLY A 350 -20.86 -49.78 82.13
CA GLY A 350 -20.51 -50.24 83.46
C GLY A 350 -21.53 -49.68 84.48
N ARG A 351 -22.48 -50.44 84.82
CA ARG A 351 -23.49 -50.42 85.83
C ARG A 351 -22.86 -50.40 87.24
N THR A 352 -23.42 -49.62 88.17
CA THR A 352 -23.77 -50.00 89.55
C THR A 352 -24.14 -48.75 90.34
N ASP A 353 -25.34 -48.67 90.76
CA ASP A 353 -25.98 -48.89 92.08
C ASP A 353 -25.58 -47.95 93.20
N ARG A 354 -26.65 -47.41 93.84
CA ARG A 354 -26.89 -47.07 95.27
C ARG A 354 -26.15 -45.81 95.81
N GLU A 355 -26.74 -45.06 96.55
CA GLU A 355 -27.72 -44.91 97.56
C GLU A 355 -27.73 -43.52 98.15
N ARG A 356 -28.89 -42.93 98.36
CA ARG A 356 -29.42 -42.32 99.62
C ARG A 356 -28.73 -41.12 100.26
N VAL A 357 -29.64 -40.24 100.62
CA VAL A 357 -29.75 -39.44 101.86
C VAL A 357 -29.13 -38.07 101.81
N ALA A 358 -29.89 -37.12 101.80
CA ALA A 358 -30.55 -36.09 102.61
C ALA A 358 -30.97 -34.92 101.72
#